data_4164776b9735374780a08b0622a8d0f2
#
_entry.id   4164776b9735374780a08b0622a8d0f2
#
_cell.length_a   1.000
_cell.length_b   1.000
_cell.length_c   1.000
_cell.angle_alpha   90.00
_cell.angle_beta   90.00
_cell.angle_gamma   90.00
#
_symmetry.space_group_name_H-M   'P 1'
#
loop_
_entity.id
_entity.type
_entity.pdbx_description
1 polymer ?
#
loop_
_entity_poly.entity_id
_entity_poly.type
_entity_poly.pdbx_seq_one_letter_code
_entity_poly.pdbx_strand_id
1 'polypeptide(L)'
;MDKVSGNPLKNRVKAHLRAGGQSVSNQTALMVVTALFVSSYLISNTMAVKVIGIFNLFYFDAGTIVFPLAYMLGDVVTELWGFRIAKRVIWTTFFCNILMVVCTQIGVWLPSPEHLQETAGAYNHIFNYVPRIVLASLVGFLCGELSNAWLMVRIREKTKGKHLWVRTIGSSAVGYIFDSLPFVLIAFAGIVSTRELLLMIVFQYCSKLLIEAVFGTPMAYAAIKFIRKYVRLEE
;
A
#
# COMPACT_ATOMS: atom_id res chain seq x y z
N MET A 1 -58.84 -17.22 -23.91
CA MET A 1 -59.00 -16.30 -22.77
C MET A 1 -58.47 -17.01 -21.54
N ASP A 2 -57.31 -16.64 -21.07
CA ASP A 2 -57.02 -16.74 -19.65
C ASP A 2 -55.77 -15.92 -19.33
N LYS A 3 -55.99 -14.89 -18.57
CA LYS A 3 -55.02 -13.92 -18.10
C LYS A 3 -54.17 -14.53 -16.99
N VAL A 4 -52.90 -14.73 -17.21
CA VAL A 4 -51.94 -14.97 -16.13
C VAL A 4 -51.72 -13.65 -15.39
N SER A 5 -52.53 -13.39 -14.39
CA SER A 5 -52.32 -12.33 -13.41
C SER A 5 -51.21 -12.74 -12.45
N GLY A 6 -50.00 -12.41 -12.80
CA GLY A 6 -48.85 -12.55 -11.89
C GLY A 6 -49.01 -11.60 -10.72
N ASN A 7 -49.17 -12.15 -9.51
CA ASN A 7 -49.38 -11.42 -8.26
C ASN A 7 -48.25 -10.36 -8.07
N PRO A 8 -48.59 -9.05 -8.09
CA PRO A 8 -47.61 -7.95 -8.01
C PRO A 8 -46.79 -7.97 -6.69
N LEU A 9 -47.33 -8.55 -5.63
CA LEU A 9 -46.64 -8.77 -4.35
C LEU A 9 -45.53 -9.82 -4.48
N LYS A 10 -45.76 -10.94 -5.21
CA LYS A 10 -44.69 -11.94 -5.48
C LYS A 10 -43.55 -11.36 -6.32
N ASN A 11 -43.86 -10.47 -7.25
CA ASN A 11 -42.82 -9.81 -8.07
C ASN A 11 -42.05 -8.75 -7.27
N ARG A 12 -42.72 -8.02 -6.36
CA ARG A 12 -42.03 -7.11 -5.42
C ARG A 12 -41.14 -7.86 -4.42
N VAL A 13 -41.62 -8.95 -3.83
CA VAL A 13 -40.85 -9.79 -2.91
C VAL A 13 -39.67 -10.45 -3.63
N LYS A 14 -39.82 -10.95 -4.88
CA LYS A 14 -38.72 -11.46 -5.69
C LYS A 14 -37.73 -10.35 -6.09
N ALA A 15 -38.20 -9.13 -6.34
CA ALA A 15 -37.33 -7.99 -6.60
C ALA A 15 -36.55 -7.58 -5.33
N HIS A 16 -37.20 -7.56 -4.16
CA HIS A 16 -36.53 -7.33 -2.87
C HIS A 16 -35.57 -8.45 -2.49
N LEU A 17 -35.88 -9.71 -2.74
CA LEU A 17 -34.98 -10.84 -2.48
C LEU A 17 -33.80 -10.90 -3.50
N ARG A 18 -33.99 -10.41 -4.74
CA ARG A 18 -32.88 -10.21 -5.70
C ARG A 18 -32.05 -8.95 -5.42
N ALA A 19 -32.64 -7.94 -4.81
CA ALA A 19 -31.96 -6.76 -4.30
C ALA A 19 -31.26 -7.00 -2.95
N GLY A 20 -31.64 -8.04 -2.22
CA GLY A 20 -31.08 -8.46 -0.93
C GLY A 20 -29.79 -9.27 -1.01
N GLY A 21 -29.23 -9.54 -2.19
CA GLY A 21 -27.80 -9.81 -2.35
C GLY A 21 -27.09 -8.48 -2.06
N GLN A 22 -26.57 -8.33 -0.84
CA GLN A 22 -25.91 -7.11 -0.34
C GLN A 22 -24.85 -6.67 -1.33
N SER A 23 -25.18 -5.78 -2.25
CA SER A 23 -24.19 -5.04 -3.00
C SER A 23 -23.50 -4.11 -2.01
N VAL A 24 -22.25 -4.39 -1.71
CA VAL A 24 -21.42 -3.52 -0.86
C VAL A 24 -21.44 -2.13 -1.47
N SER A 25 -21.74 -1.11 -0.66
CA SER A 25 -21.71 0.27 -1.11
C SER A 25 -20.30 0.62 -1.65
N ASN A 26 -20.23 1.41 -2.71
CA ASN A 26 -18.98 1.94 -3.25
C ASN A 26 -18.13 2.62 -2.16
N GLN A 27 -18.74 3.37 -1.27
CA GLN A 27 -18.09 4.02 -0.14
C GLN A 27 -17.53 3.01 0.86
N THR A 28 -18.26 1.94 1.17
CA THR A 28 -17.78 0.89 2.07
C THR A 28 -16.59 0.16 1.47
N ALA A 29 -16.61 -0.14 0.17
CA ALA A 29 -15.48 -0.77 -0.51
C ALA A 29 -14.23 0.13 -0.48
N LEU A 30 -14.39 1.42 -0.79
CA LEU A 30 -13.29 2.39 -0.71
C LEU A 30 -12.74 2.50 0.72
N MET A 31 -13.61 2.54 1.75
CA MET A 31 -13.17 2.57 3.15
C MET A 31 -12.34 1.35 3.51
N VAL A 32 -12.80 0.14 3.15
CA VAL A 32 -12.07 -1.10 3.44
C VAL A 32 -10.72 -1.13 2.74
N VAL A 33 -10.67 -0.82 1.44
CA VAL A 33 -9.42 -0.80 0.67
C VAL A 33 -8.46 0.26 1.23
N THR A 34 -8.97 1.44 1.59
CA THR A 34 -8.16 2.50 2.22
C THR A 34 -7.62 2.07 3.58
N ALA A 35 -8.43 1.44 4.42
CA ALA A 35 -8.00 0.94 5.72
C ALA A 35 -6.90 -0.14 5.57
N LEU A 36 -7.05 -1.07 4.62
CA LEU A 36 -6.04 -2.08 4.32
C LEU A 36 -4.75 -1.45 3.77
N PHE A 37 -4.85 -0.45 2.90
CA PHE A 37 -3.70 0.29 2.37
C PHE A 37 -2.93 0.99 3.50
N VAL A 38 -3.61 1.77 4.34
CA VAL A 38 -3.00 2.44 5.49
C VAL A 38 -2.34 1.43 6.43
N SER A 39 -3.07 0.37 6.80
CA SER A 39 -2.56 -0.66 7.72
C SER A 39 -1.34 -1.37 7.15
N SER A 40 -1.37 -1.77 5.88
CA SER A 40 -0.24 -2.44 5.21
C SER A 40 1.00 -1.53 5.21
N TYR A 41 0.80 -0.24 4.97
CA TYR A 41 1.90 0.72 4.97
C TYR A 41 2.50 0.94 6.38
N LEU A 42 1.67 1.10 7.41
CA LEU A 42 2.12 1.23 8.80
C LEU A 42 2.86 -0.03 9.28
N ILE A 43 2.33 -1.22 8.94
CA ILE A 43 2.96 -2.52 9.24
C ILE A 43 4.31 -2.62 8.53
N SER A 44 4.38 -2.29 7.24
CA SER A 44 5.62 -2.32 6.47
C SER A 44 6.71 -1.44 7.09
N ASN A 45 6.38 -0.21 7.48
CA ASN A 45 7.32 0.70 8.14
C ASN A 45 7.79 0.20 9.51
N THR A 46 6.89 -0.41 10.29
CA THR A 46 7.27 -1.00 11.59
C THR A 46 8.19 -2.21 11.38
N MET A 47 7.94 -3.02 10.36
CA MET A 47 8.78 -4.17 10.01
C MET A 47 10.13 -3.76 9.42
N ALA A 48 10.20 -2.61 8.75
CA ALA A 48 11.42 -2.13 8.08
C ALA A 48 12.59 -1.88 9.03
N VAL A 49 12.33 -1.74 10.33
CA VAL A 49 13.36 -1.66 11.38
C VAL A 49 14.22 -2.94 11.43
N LYS A 50 13.65 -4.09 11.04
CA LYS A 50 14.39 -5.36 10.99
C LYS A 50 15.03 -5.56 9.63
N VAL A 51 16.36 -5.60 9.60
CA VAL A 51 17.12 -6.01 8.40
C VAL A 51 17.16 -7.54 8.33
N ILE A 52 16.86 -8.08 7.15
CA ILE A 52 16.96 -9.50 6.82
C ILE A 52 18.24 -9.71 6.01
N GLY A 53 19.04 -10.69 6.39
CA GLY A 53 20.20 -11.16 5.64
C GLY A 53 19.97 -12.57 5.10
N ILE A 54 20.07 -12.76 3.80
CA ILE A 54 19.96 -14.07 3.15
C ILE A 54 21.35 -14.44 2.62
N PHE A 55 21.91 -15.56 3.10
CA PHE A 55 23.23 -16.09 2.73
C PHE A 55 24.39 -15.10 2.91
N ASN A 56 24.25 -14.05 3.73
CA ASN A 56 25.20 -12.95 3.89
C ASN A 56 25.54 -12.21 2.56
N LEU A 57 24.68 -12.30 1.57
CA LEU A 57 24.86 -11.70 0.25
C LEU A 57 23.79 -10.65 -0.05
N PHE A 58 22.56 -10.87 0.42
CA PHE A 58 21.40 -10.02 0.13
C PHE A 58 20.87 -9.43 1.42
N TYR A 59 20.93 -8.11 1.55
CA TYR A 59 20.39 -7.39 2.70
C TYR A 59 19.23 -6.51 2.26
N PHE A 60 18.07 -6.68 2.90
CA PHE A 60 16.90 -5.85 2.71
C PHE A 60 16.09 -5.76 4.01
N ASP A 61 15.26 -4.74 4.12
CA ASP A 61 14.40 -4.58 5.28
C ASP A 61 13.19 -5.52 5.23
N ALA A 62 12.67 -5.94 6.40
CA ALA A 62 11.54 -6.87 6.48
C ALA A 62 10.23 -6.24 5.94
N GLY A 63 10.13 -4.91 5.91
CA GLY A 63 9.00 -4.19 5.32
C GLY A 63 8.86 -4.43 3.83
N THR A 64 9.98 -4.71 3.13
CA THR A 64 9.99 -5.03 1.69
C THR A 64 9.06 -6.20 1.33
N ILE A 65 8.76 -7.11 2.26
CA ILE A 65 7.84 -8.23 2.03
C ILE A 65 6.38 -7.74 1.95
N VAL A 66 6.00 -6.79 2.80
CA VAL A 66 4.62 -6.28 2.90
C VAL A 66 4.39 -5.08 1.98
N PHE A 67 5.43 -4.34 1.65
CA PHE A 67 5.36 -3.12 0.85
C PHE A 67 4.65 -3.28 -0.50
N PRO A 68 4.87 -4.36 -1.28
CA PRO A 68 4.14 -4.59 -2.53
C PRO A 68 2.62 -4.75 -2.33
N LEU A 69 2.18 -5.19 -1.14
CA LEU A 69 0.74 -5.22 -0.84
C LEU A 69 0.15 -3.80 -0.77
N ALA A 70 0.88 -2.84 -0.19
CA ALA A 70 0.47 -1.45 -0.16
C ALA A 70 0.39 -0.88 -1.59
N TYR A 71 1.42 -1.10 -2.43
CA TYR A 71 1.41 -0.68 -3.84
C TYR A 71 0.25 -1.29 -4.62
N MET A 72 0.01 -2.59 -4.47
CA MET A 72 -1.13 -3.27 -5.09
C MET A 72 -2.47 -2.64 -4.70
N LEU A 73 -2.65 -2.29 -3.42
CA LEU A 73 -3.85 -1.61 -2.95
C LEU A 73 -3.96 -0.18 -3.49
N GLY A 74 -2.85 0.53 -3.63
CA GLY A 74 -2.75 1.82 -4.30
C GLY A 74 -3.19 1.74 -5.77
N ASP A 75 -2.74 0.72 -6.49
CA ASP A 75 -3.14 0.42 -7.86
C ASP A 75 -4.65 0.12 -7.96
N VAL A 76 -5.19 -0.67 -7.03
CA VAL A 76 -6.64 -0.94 -6.95
C VAL A 76 -7.43 0.35 -6.76
N VAL A 77 -7.00 1.23 -5.83
CA VAL A 77 -7.65 2.53 -5.63
C VAL A 77 -7.57 3.38 -6.88
N THR A 78 -6.39 3.44 -7.50
CA THR A 78 -6.17 4.26 -8.71
C THR A 78 -6.99 3.76 -9.90
N GLU A 79 -7.09 2.44 -10.09
CA GLU A 79 -7.84 1.83 -11.19
C GLU A 79 -9.36 1.99 -11.03
N LEU A 80 -9.88 1.84 -9.80
CA LEU A 80 -11.33 1.84 -9.56
C LEU A 80 -11.88 3.25 -9.31
N TRP A 81 -11.15 4.11 -8.60
CA TRP A 81 -11.63 5.43 -8.17
C TRP A 81 -10.83 6.60 -8.75
N GLY A 82 -9.76 6.31 -9.50
CA GLY A 82 -8.97 7.31 -10.23
C GLY A 82 -7.98 8.07 -9.35
N PHE A 83 -7.10 8.83 -10.01
CA PHE A 83 -5.97 9.54 -9.40
C PHE A 83 -6.37 10.52 -8.29
N ARG A 84 -7.51 11.22 -8.44
CA ARG A 84 -7.95 12.21 -7.44
C ARG A 84 -8.23 11.57 -6.08
N ILE A 85 -8.85 10.39 -6.07
CA ILE A 85 -9.13 9.65 -4.84
C ILE A 85 -7.85 8.99 -4.34
N ALA A 86 -7.05 8.36 -5.22
CA ALA A 86 -5.75 7.78 -4.87
C ALA A 86 -4.85 8.82 -4.18
N LYS A 87 -4.75 10.03 -4.71
CA LYS A 87 -4.00 11.13 -4.08
C LYS A 87 -4.48 11.43 -2.65
N ARG A 88 -5.79 11.43 -2.39
CA ARG A 88 -6.33 11.65 -1.04
C ARG A 88 -5.96 10.49 -0.11
N VAL A 89 -6.05 9.25 -0.57
CA VAL A 89 -5.66 8.06 0.20
C VAL A 89 -4.17 8.10 0.54
N ILE A 90 -3.30 8.44 -0.41
CA ILE A 90 -1.85 8.58 -0.21
C ILE A 90 -1.56 9.64 0.87
N TRP A 91 -2.18 10.82 0.79
CA TRP A 91 -2.00 11.85 1.82
C TRP A 91 -2.53 11.44 3.19
N THR A 92 -3.67 10.76 3.24
CA THR A 92 -4.21 10.21 4.49
C THR A 92 -3.22 9.22 5.11
N THR A 93 -2.67 8.31 4.31
CA THR A 93 -1.66 7.34 4.74
C THR A 93 -0.39 8.03 5.26
N PHE A 94 0.05 9.08 4.58
CA PHE A 94 1.19 9.89 5.01
C PHE A 94 0.96 10.51 6.40
N PHE A 95 -0.20 11.12 6.63
CA PHE A 95 -0.53 11.69 7.95
C PHE A 95 -0.70 10.61 9.03
N CYS A 96 -1.28 9.44 8.72
CA CYS A 96 -1.34 8.31 9.63
C CYS A 96 0.07 7.83 10.03
N ASN A 97 1.01 7.86 9.09
CA ASN A 97 2.41 7.52 9.35
C ASN A 97 3.09 8.53 10.30
N ILE A 98 2.90 9.83 10.05
CA ILE A 98 3.38 10.86 10.98
C ILE A 98 2.79 10.66 12.37
N LEU A 99 1.48 10.41 12.46
CA LEU A 99 0.82 10.14 13.73
C LEU A 99 1.44 8.93 14.45
N MET A 100 1.69 7.83 13.74
CA MET A 100 2.37 6.65 14.29
C MET A 100 3.74 7.02 14.87
N VAL A 101 4.54 7.78 14.12
CA VAL A 101 5.88 8.20 14.57
C VAL A 101 5.80 9.08 15.80
N VAL A 102 4.91 10.08 15.82
CA VAL A 102 4.72 10.95 16.98
C VAL A 102 4.30 10.15 18.20
N CYS A 103 3.32 9.26 18.08
CA CYS A 103 2.86 8.42 19.18
C CYS A 103 3.95 7.48 19.71
N THR A 104 4.73 6.86 18.83
CA THR A 104 5.82 5.97 19.25
C THR A 104 6.97 6.74 19.91
N GLN A 105 7.29 7.97 19.44
CA GLN A 105 8.27 8.83 20.10
C GLN A 105 7.81 9.31 21.48
N ILE A 106 6.53 9.64 21.65
CA ILE A 106 5.96 9.91 22.97
C ILE A 106 6.16 8.69 23.88
N GLY A 107 5.91 7.47 23.38
CA GLY A 107 6.15 6.23 24.11
C GLY A 107 7.62 6.08 24.57
N VAL A 108 8.59 6.47 23.73
CA VAL A 108 10.03 6.46 24.06
C VAL A 108 10.35 7.42 25.22
N TRP A 109 9.70 8.58 25.28
CA TRP A 109 9.97 9.60 26.30
C TRP A 109 9.28 9.33 27.64
N LEU A 110 8.28 8.45 27.66
CA LEU A 110 7.58 8.12 28.91
C LEU A 110 8.46 7.26 29.82
N PRO A 111 8.48 7.54 31.13
CA PRO A 111 9.28 6.77 32.08
C PRO A 111 8.76 5.34 32.24
N SER A 112 9.67 4.41 32.39
CA SER A 112 9.35 3.00 32.62
C SER A 112 9.70 2.57 34.05
N PRO A 113 8.93 1.66 34.67
CA PRO A 113 9.23 1.09 36.00
C PRO A 113 10.61 0.41 36.00
N GLU A 114 11.28 0.40 37.16
CA GLU A 114 12.63 -0.17 37.33
C GLU A 114 12.72 -1.65 36.89
N HIS A 115 11.68 -2.44 37.17
CA HIS A 115 11.65 -3.88 36.83
C HIS A 115 11.38 -4.17 35.34
N LEU A 116 11.11 -3.14 34.50
CA LEU A 116 10.85 -3.26 33.07
C LEU A 116 11.88 -2.51 32.22
N GLN A 117 13.02 -2.13 32.76
CA GLN A 117 14.05 -1.36 32.04
C GLN A 117 14.60 -2.08 30.82
N GLU A 118 14.72 -3.41 30.85
CA GLU A 118 15.16 -4.20 29.69
C GLU A 118 14.14 -4.09 28.53
N THR A 119 12.85 -4.23 28.82
CA THR A 119 11.77 -4.08 27.81
C THR A 119 11.72 -2.66 27.30
N ALA A 120 11.85 -1.67 28.16
CA ALA A 120 11.90 -0.26 27.77
C ALA A 120 13.13 0.03 26.89
N GLY A 121 14.29 -0.53 27.23
CA GLY A 121 15.50 -0.43 26.43
C GLY A 121 15.32 -1.01 25.04
N ALA A 122 14.69 -2.18 24.90
CA ALA A 122 14.37 -2.79 23.61
C ALA A 122 13.40 -1.93 22.78
N TYR A 123 12.34 -1.41 23.42
CA TYR A 123 11.39 -0.49 22.78
C TYR A 123 12.10 0.79 22.28
N ASN A 124 12.89 1.42 23.16
CA ASN A 124 13.63 2.62 22.83
C ASN A 124 14.66 2.37 21.72
N HIS A 125 15.34 1.22 21.72
CA HIS A 125 16.28 0.85 20.66
C HIS A 125 15.58 0.75 19.30
N ILE A 126 14.40 0.14 19.26
CA ILE A 126 13.62 0.01 18.03
C ILE A 126 13.12 1.38 17.55
N PHE A 127 12.51 2.18 18.41
CA PHE A 127 11.81 3.40 18.00
C PHE A 127 12.67 4.68 18.02
N ASN A 128 13.82 4.72 18.70
CA ASN A 128 14.79 5.82 18.61
C ASN A 128 15.71 5.73 17.38
N TYR A 129 15.99 4.53 16.91
CA TYR A 129 16.88 4.35 15.76
C TYR A 129 16.29 4.92 14.45
N VAL A 130 15.05 5.36 14.48
CA VAL A 130 14.20 5.48 13.32
C VAL A 130 13.86 6.89 12.81
N PRO A 131 14.12 8.04 13.44
CA PRO A 131 13.65 9.31 12.87
C PRO A 131 14.15 9.55 11.44
N ARG A 132 15.41 9.21 11.17
CA ARG A 132 16.01 9.36 9.84
C ARG A 132 15.43 8.34 8.84
N ILE A 133 15.26 7.08 9.26
CA ILE A 133 14.68 6.01 8.41
C ILE A 133 13.21 6.32 8.12
N VAL A 134 12.45 6.77 9.12
CA VAL A 134 11.04 7.14 8.92
C VAL A 134 10.91 8.36 8.02
N LEU A 135 11.73 9.38 8.20
CA LEU A 135 11.74 10.53 7.29
C LEU A 135 12.06 10.10 5.85
N ALA A 136 13.07 9.25 5.68
CA ALA A 136 13.42 8.67 4.39
C ALA A 136 12.25 7.89 3.78
N SER A 137 11.59 7.08 4.60
CA SER A 137 10.42 6.29 4.20
C SER A 137 9.23 7.17 3.79
N LEU A 138 8.97 8.25 4.52
CA LEU A 138 7.90 9.19 4.18
C LEU A 138 8.15 9.91 2.86
N VAL A 139 9.39 10.33 2.62
CA VAL A 139 9.77 10.98 1.34
C VAL A 139 9.69 9.98 0.19
N GLY A 140 10.28 8.80 0.36
CA GLY A 140 10.21 7.72 -0.64
C GLY A 140 8.77 7.36 -0.99
N PHE A 141 7.93 7.14 0.03
CA PHE A 141 6.51 6.83 -0.16
C PHE A 141 5.76 7.90 -0.97
N LEU A 142 5.87 9.16 -0.58
CA LEU A 142 5.16 10.22 -1.32
C LEU A 142 5.62 10.29 -2.78
N CYS A 143 6.93 10.28 -3.00
CA CYS A 143 7.47 10.33 -4.35
C CYS A 143 7.07 9.09 -5.16
N GLY A 144 7.17 7.91 -4.57
CA GLY A 144 6.86 6.63 -5.22
C GLY A 144 5.39 6.49 -5.54
N GLU A 145 4.52 6.59 -4.53
CA GLU A 145 3.08 6.38 -4.70
C GLU A 145 2.41 7.44 -5.60
N LEU A 146 2.79 8.70 -5.47
CA LEU A 146 2.23 9.73 -6.34
C LEU A 146 2.68 9.54 -7.80
N SER A 147 3.94 9.15 -8.02
CA SER A 147 4.47 8.84 -9.35
C SER A 147 3.78 7.61 -9.95
N ASN A 148 3.63 6.54 -9.14
CA ASN A 148 2.93 5.32 -9.52
C ASN A 148 1.48 5.62 -9.93
N ALA A 149 0.71 6.24 -9.06
CA ALA A 149 -0.70 6.55 -9.31
C ALA A 149 -0.90 7.49 -10.52
N TRP A 150 -0.03 8.49 -10.68
CA TRP A 150 -0.07 9.39 -11.82
C TRP A 150 0.23 8.66 -13.14
N LEU A 151 1.29 7.86 -13.16
CA LEU A 151 1.71 7.13 -14.36
C LEU A 151 0.70 6.03 -14.73
N MET A 152 0.12 5.36 -13.77
CA MET A 152 -0.93 4.36 -14.00
C MET A 152 -2.11 4.95 -14.77
N VAL A 153 -2.57 6.15 -14.42
CA VAL A 153 -3.64 6.84 -15.16
C VAL A 153 -3.16 7.22 -16.57
N ARG A 154 -1.94 7.73 -16.72
CA ARG A 154 -1.39 8.09 -18.04
C ARG A 154 -1.26 6.89 -18.97
N ILE A 155 -0.80 5.74 -18.47
CA ILE A 155 -0.72 4.50 -19.25
C ILE A 155 -2.14 4.02 -19.60
N ARG A 156 -3.11 4.13 -18.65
CA ARG A 156 -4.51 3.79 -18.91
C ARG A 156 -5.10 4.59 -20.08
N GLU A 157 -4.87 5.90 -20.13
CA GLU A 157 -5.31 6.76 -21.22
C GLU A 157 -4.71 6.31 -22.55
N LYS A 158 -3.39 6.06 -22.61
CA LYS A 158 -2.69 5.61 -23.82
C LYS A 158 -3.12 4.22 -24.27
N THR A 159 -3.35 3.29 -23.35
CA THR A 159 -3.76 1.91 -23.67
C THR A 159 -5.27 1.74 -23.87
N LYS A 160 -6.04 2.85 -23.81
CA LYS A 160 -7.52 2.83 -23.89
C LYS A 160 -8.15 1.81 -22.93
N GLY A 161 -7.60 1.73 -21.71
CA GLY A 161 -8.06 0.83 -20.67
C GLY A 161 -7.68 -0.66 -20.84
N LYS A 162 -6.96 -1.04 -21.90
CA LYS A 162 -6.49 -2.40 -22.14
C LYS A 162 -5.21 -2.70 -21.34
N HIS A 163 -4.90 -3.99 -21.18
CA HIS A 163 -3.62 -4.46 -20.58
C HIS A 163 -3.33 -3.89 -19.18
N LEU A 164 -4.15 -4.28 -18.18
CA LEU A 164 -3.98 -3.85 -16.79
C LEU A 164 -2.55 -4.13 -16.27
N TRP A 165 -1.97 -5.29 -16.61
CA TRP A 165 -0.61 -5.67 -16.19
C TRP A 165 0.48 -4.68 -16.66
N VAL A 166 0.33 -4.09 -17.84
CA VAL A 166 1.25 -3.05 -18.34
C VAL A 166 1.15 -1.79 -17.48
N ARG A 167 -0.07 -1.47 -17.01
CA ARG A 167 -0.30 -0.30 -16.17
C ARG A 167 0.28 -0.50 -14.78
N THR A 168 -0.03 -1.63 -14.14
CA THR A 168 0.45 -1.94 -12.78
C THR A 168 1.97 -2.08 -12.77
N ILE A 169 2.56 -3.00 -13.52
CA ILE A 169 4.01 -3.21 -13.53
C ILE A 169 4.76 -1.98 -14.03
N GLY A 170 4.26 -1.34 -15.10
CA GLY A 170 4.92 -0.17 -15.68
C GLY A 170 4.90 1.06 -14.78
N SER A 171 3.80 1.30 -14.07
CA SER A 171 3.73 2.40 -13.11
C SER A 171 4.52 2.11 -11.84
N SER A 172 4.45 0.87 -11.33
CA SER A 172 5.21 0.44 -10.15
C SER A 172 6.72 0.46 -10.40
N ALA A 173 7.18 0.09 -11.62
CA ALA A 173 8.59 0.17 -11.95
C ALA A 173 9.15 1.60 -11.81
N VAL A 174 8.39 2.59 -12.25
CA VAL A 174 8.79 4.00 -12.07
C VAL A 174 8.58 4.45 -10.62
N GLY A 175 7.46 4.07 -10.00
CA GLY A 175 7.19 4.36 -8.60
C GLY A 175 8.31 3.87 -7.67
N TYR A 176 8.80 2.66 -7.86
CA TYR A 176 9.88 2.11 -7.04
C TYR A 176 11.23 2.81 -7.23
N ILE A 177 11.51 3.41 -8.38
CA ILE A 177 12.70 4.28 -8.55
C ILE A 177 12.56 5.49 -7.64
N PHE A 178 11.41 6.18 -7.71
CA PHE A 178 11.13 7.37 -6.92
C PHE A 178 10.92 7.10 -5.42
N ASP A 179 10.62 5.86 -5.05
CA ASP A 179 10.56 5.43 -3.66
C ASP A 179 11.95 5.02 -3.14
N SER A 180 12.62 4.07 -3.80
CA SER A 180 13.85 3.45 -3.28
C SER A 180 15.05 4.37 -3.33
N LEU A 181 15.17 5.23 -4.35
CA LEU A 181 16.31 6.14 -4.48
C LEU A 181 16.35 7.18 -3.35
N PRO A 182 15.30 7.98 -3.09
CA PRO A 182 15.30 8.92 -1.98
C PRO A 182 15.41 8.22 -0.63
N PHE A 183 14.72 7.08 -0.47
CA PHE A 183 14.78 6.31 0.77
C PHE A 183 16.22 5.91 1.12
N VAL A 184 16.90 5.21 0.23
CA VAL A 184 18.27 4.72 0.50
C VAL A 184 19.24 5.88 0.69
N LEU A 185 19.14 6.93 -0.11
CA LEU A 185 19.99 8.12 0.03
C LEU A 185 19.80 8.81 1.38
N ILE A 186 18.57 9.07 1.79
CA ILE A 186 18.28 9.76 3.05
C ILE A 186 18.64 8.86 4.24
N ALA A 187 18.30 7.57 4.19
CA ALA A 187 18.50 6.64 5.29
C ALA A 187 19.97 6.30 5.52
N PHE A 188 20.76 6.07 4.45
CA PHE A 188 22.06 5.40 4.53
C PHE A 188 23.25 6.21 4.01
N ALA A 189 23.05 7.36 3.33
CA ALA A 189 24.16 8.18 2.87
C ALA A 189 25.04 8.65 4.05
N GLY A 190 26.34 8.44 3.92
CA GLY A 190 27.34 8.74 4.97
C GLY A 190 27.44 7.68 6.08
N ILE A 191 26.65 6.60 6.04
CA ILE A 191 26.71 5.47 6.97
C ILE A 191 27.40 4.27 6.30
N VAL A 192 27.06 4.02 5.04
CA VAL A 192 27.62 2.92 4.23
C VAL A 192 28.49 3.47 3.10
N SER A 193 29.34 2.62 2.52
CA SER A 193 30.15 3.01 1.36
C SER A 193 29.26 3.29 0.13
N THR A 194 29.75 4.10 -0.80
CA THR A 194 29.03 4.43 -2.05
C THR A 194 28.67 3.18 -2.85
N ARG A 195 29.55 2.17 -2.85
CA ARG A 195 29.28 0.88 -3.53
C ARG A 195 28.13 0.13 -2.88
N GLU A 196 28.12 0.02 -1.55
CA GLU A 196 27.04 -0.64 -0.81
C GLU A 196 25.71 0.10 -1.01
N LEU A 197 25.74 1.43 -0.99
CA LEU A 197 24.57 2.27 -1.23
C LEU A 197 23.94 2.01 -2.61
N LEU A 198 24.76 1.94 -3.66
CA LEU A 198 24.29 1.62 -5.00
C LEU A 198 23.70 0.19 -5.08
N LEU A 199 24.36 -0.78 -4.45
CA LEU A 199 23.86 -2.16 -4.39
C LEU A 199 22.52 -2.22 -3.64
N MET A 200 22.37 -1.51 -2.52
CA MET A 200 21.10 -1.44 -1.78
C MET A 200 19.98 -0.88 -2.65
N ILE A 201 20.23 0.20 -3.40
CA ILE A 201 19.22 0.77 -4.32
C ILE A 201 18.77 -0.27 -5.36
N VAL A 202 19.73 -0.92 -6.02
CA VAL A 202 19.45 -1.90 -7.07
C VAL A 202 18.71 -3.12 -6.51
N PHE A 203 19.18 -3.69 -5.40
CA PHE A 203 18.55 -4.87 -4.80
C PHE A 203 17.15 -4.57 -4.27
N GLN A 204 16.96 -3.45 -3.61
CA GLN A 204 15.65 -3.06 -3.11
C GLN A 204 14.66 -2.82 -4.26
N TYR A 205 15.09 -2.13 -5.32
CA TYR A 205 14.29 -1.93 -6.52
C TYR A 205 13.90 -3.25 -7.19
N CYS A 206 14.89 -4.12 -7.46
CA CYS A 206 14.64 -5.40 -8.12
C CYS A 206 13.73 -6.32 -7.29
N SER A 207 13.94 -6.39 -5.97
CA SER A 207 13.12 -7.21 -5.07
C SER A 207 11.68 -6.73 -5.03
N LYS A 208 11.44 -5.42 -4.89
CA LYS A 208 10.10 -4.84 -4.90
C LYS A 208 9.39 -5.11 -6.22
N LEU A 209 10.07 -4.88 -7.34
CA LEU A 209 9.49 -5.09 -8.66
C LEU A 209 9.18 -6.57 -8.94
N LEU A 210 10.05 -7.49 -8.50
CA LEU A 210 9.83 -8.93 -8.64
C LEU A 210 8.61 -9.38 -7.82
N ILE A 211 8.51 -8.95 -6.56
CA ILE A 211 7.38 -9.30 -5.70
C ILE A 211 6.08 -8.71 -6.26
N GLU A 212 6.11 -7.48 -6.76
CA GLU A 212 4.96 -6.84 -7.42
C GLU A 212 4.52 -7.62 -8.67
N ALA A 213 5.46 -8.00 -9.53
CA ALA A 213 5.15 -8.73 -10.75
C ALA A 213 4.57 -10.13 -10.47
N VAL A 214 5.11 -10.84 -9.48
CA VAL A 214 4.73 -12.23 -9.17
C VAL A 214 3.49 -12.31 -8.29
N PHE A 215 3.34 -11.42 -7.32
CA PHE A 215 2.25 -11.45 -6.34
C PHE A 215 1.33 -10.24 -6.44
N GLY A 216 1.86 -9.03 -6.46
CA GLY A 216 1.09 -7.79 -6.43
C GLY A 216 0.15 -7.66 -7.61
N THR A 217 0.64 -7.81 -8.83
CA THR A 217 -0.18 -7.69 -10.06
C THR A 217 -1.29 -8.75 -10.12
N PRO A 218 -1.05 -10.06 -9.91
CA PRO A 218 -2.13 -11.06 -9.86
C PRO A 218 -3.16 -10.77 -8.77
N MET A 219 -2.73 -10.34 -7.60
CA MET A 219 -3.62 -9.96 -6.50
C MET A 219 -4.45 -8.71 -6.85
N ALA A 220 -3.87 -7.71 -7.52
CA ALA A 220 -4.60 -6.55 -8.03
C ALA A 220 -5.72 -6.95 -9.00
N TYR A 221 -5.42 -7.85 -9.95
CA TYR A 221 -6.43 -8.39 -10.86
C TYR A 221 -7.58 -9.07 -10.11
N ALA A 222 -7.26 -9.92 -9.14
CA ALA A 222 -8.25 -10.62 -8.33
C ALA A 222 -9.12 -9.63 -7.52
N ALA A 223 -8.48 -8.66 -6.87
CA ALA A 223 -9.17 -7.64 -6.07
C ALA A 223 -10.08 -6.75 -6.94
N ILE A 224 -9.58 -6.25 -8.07
CA ILE A 224 -10.37 -5.42 -8.99
C ILE A 224 -11.56 -6.21 -9.54
N LYS A 225 -11.35 -7.46 -9.96
CA LYS A 225 -12.43 -8.33 -10.46
C LYS A 225 -13.48 -8.60 -9.37
N PHE A 226 -13.03 -8.87 -8.14
CA PHE A 226 -13.92 -9.09 -7.00
C PHE A 226 -14.74 -7.84 -6.70
N ILE A 227 -14.10 -6.67 -6.57
CA ILE A 227 -14.78 -5.42 -6.24
C ILE A 227 -15.79 -5.07 -7.33
N ARG A 228 -15.41 -5.13 -8.61
CA ARG A 228 -16.34 -4.85 -9.74
C ARG A 228 -17.55 -5.79 -9.77
N LYS A 229 -17.41 -7.02 -9.27
CA LYS A 229 -18.53 -8.00 -9.22
C LYS A 229 -19.53 -7.70 -8.11
N TYR A 230 -19.04 -7.26 -6.93
CA TYR A 230 -19.86 -7.12 -5.72
C TYR A 230 -20.17 -5.68 -5.32
N VAL A 231 -19.50 -4.71 -5.93
CA VAL A 231 -19.65 -3.29 -5.64
C VAL A 231 -20.26 -2.60 -6.86
N ARG A 232 -21.35 -1.85 -6.67
CA ARG A 232 -21.84 -0.90 -7.68
C ARG A 232 -20.91 0.31 -7.67
N LEU A 233 -19.97 0.35 -8.60
CA LEU A 233 -19.19 1.56 -8.87
C LEU A 233 -20.12 2.51 -9.62
N GLU A 234 -20.40 3.69 -9.04
CA GLU A 234 -21.09 4.76 -9.75
C GLU A 234 -20.12 5.28 -10.83
N GLU A 235 -20.58 5.25 -12.09
CA GLU A 235 -19.86 5.80 -13.24
C GLU A 235 -19.82 7.33 -13.20
#